data_21f8f0bff4a81164409f510838217c89
#
_entry.id   21f8f0bff4a81164409f510838217c89
#
_cell.length_a   1.000
_cell.length_b   1.000
_cell.length_c   1.000
_cell.angle_alpha   90.00
_cell.angle_beta   90.00
_cell.angle_gamma   90.00
#
_symmetry.space_group_name_H-M   'P 1'
#
loop_
_entity.id
_entity.type
_entity.pdbx_description
1 polymer ?
#
loop_
_entity_poly.entity_id
_entity_poly.type
_entity_poly.pdbx_seq_one_letter_code
_entity_poly.pdbx_strand_id
1 'polypeptide(L)'
;MVKKIKIEAIIEIKDESHIDDALLKRTISPIGEIESCKIVTDLNKNSNDEQKANSLSLDKNIPEVEHFINDANKIYFGTLSIEDRKYVAASILKSSSRSSLQDNANFKDKLIQTLTKKFEIDSEYAISLLEQEKDPDVLETLKSKFLEGDLIQMYTFIWEKILSVGEEDDFEIDLIENSAEKFGLEKQSLNDTKKIGNERAKIIKAISVIEAGKVAYNKLKTFEKTVLLSLMLTECSRIDGKISSDDLALLKNIFSDQFNISSNVMTAVIEKKLNYSITKKVEQVEVYREKYELVEFLWEKILSSESEINDNEMTLIRKWVRRLDISDVESEGARREVEANLNP
;
A
#
# COMPACT_ATOMS: atom_id res chain seq x y z
N MET A 1 -26.30 -11.11 -32.46
CA MET A 1 -26.96 -11.47 -31.17
C MET A 1 -26.39 -10.53 -30.08
N VAL A 2 -27.14 -9.50 -29.73
CA VAL A 2 -26.69 -8.53 -28.70
C VAL A 2 -27.02 -9.14 -27.32
N LYS A 3 -26.01 -9.42 -26.52
CA LYS A 3 -26.23 -9.88 -25.14
C LYS A 3 -26.52 -8.65 -24.27
N LYS A 4 -27.75 -8.57 -23.73
CA LYS A 4 -28.08 -7.57 -22.69
C LYS A 4 -27.43 -8.03 -21.37
N ILE A 5 -26.62 -7.15 -20.77
CA ILE A 5 -26.02 -7.36 -19.46
C ILE A 5 -26.77 -6.44 -18.49
N LYS A 6 -27.36 -7.02 -17.43
CA LYS A 6 -27.94 -6.26 -16.34
C LYS A 6 -26.82 -5.95 -15.33
N ILE A 7 -26.59 -4.68 -15.07
CA ILE A 7 -25.63 -4.21 -14.04
C ILE A 7 -26.45 -3.59 -12.92
N GLU A 8 -26.30 -4.10 -11.71
CA GLU A 8 -26.82 -3.47 -10.50
C GLU A 8 -25.65 -2.78 -9.80
N ALA A 9 -25.73 -1.45 -9.66
CA ALA A 9 -24.74 -0.67 -8.94
C ALA A 9 -25.40 -0.09 -7.69
N ILE A 10 -24.77 -0.27 -6.52
CA ILE A 10 -25.15 0.39 -5.26
C ILE A 10 -24.25 1.61 -5.14
N ILE A 11 -24.85 2.78 -5.15
CA ILE A 11 -24.14 4.06 -4.98
C ILE A 11 -24.49 4.59 -3.58
N GLU A 12 -23.51 4.69 -2.71
CA GLU A 12 -23.65 5.26 -1.39
C GLU A 12 -23.54 6.79 -1.47
N ILE A 13 -24.60 7.48 -1.12
CA ILE A 13 -24.67 8.94 -1.23
C ILE A 13 -24.71 9.53 0.17
N LYS A 14 -23.68 10.30 0.51
CA LYS A 14 -23.51 10.89 1.86
C LYS A 14 -24.36 12.14 2.13
N ASP A 15 -24.96 12.75 1.09
CA ASP A 15 -25.80 13.95 1.23
C ASP A 15 -26.94 13.91 0.21
N GLU A 16 -28.18 13.84 0.71
CA GLU A 16 -29.39 13.67 -0.11
C GLU A 16 -29.91 14.98 -0.74
N SER A 17 -29.30 16.13 -0.45
CA SER A 17 -29.90 17.44 -0.77
C SER A 17 -29.84 17.84 -2.24
N HIS A 18 -29.12 17.14 -3.13
CA HIS A 18 -28.93 17.55 -4.53
C HIS A 18 -28.81 16.40 -5.54
N ILE A 19 -29.61 15.36 -5.42
CA ILE A 19 -29.63 14.29 -6.42
C ILE A 19 -30.77 14.55 -7.40
N ASP A 20 -30.40 14.88 -8.63
CA ASP A 20 -31.35 14.86 -9.72
C ASP A 20 -31.07 13.71 -10.72
N ASP A 21 -32.09 13.33 -11.47
CA ASP A 21 -32.01 12.28 -12.50
C ASP A 21 -30.95 12.59 -13.57
N ALA A 22 -30.61 13.86 -13.79
CA ALA A 22 -29.65 14.31 -14.78
C ALA A 22 -28.21 14.06 -14.29
N LEU A 23 -27.93 14.21 -12.99
CA LEU A 23 -26.64 13.93 -12.38
C LEU A 23 -26.34 12.43 -12.41
N LEU A 24 -27.32 11.60 -12.05
CA LEU A 24 -27.22 10.14 -12.10
C LEU A 24 -26.94 9.64 -13.52
N LYS A 25 -27.69 10.11 -14.51
CA LYS A 25 -27.49 9.75 -15.91
C LYS A 25 -26.12 10.17 -16.44
N ARG A 26 -25.61 11.31 -16.00
CA ARG A 26 -24.29 11.82 -16.43
C ARG A 26 -23.14 11.03 -15.83
N THR A 27 -23.30 10.52 -14.59
CA THR A 27 -22.29 9.75 -13.86
C THR A 27 -22.17 8.32 -14.41
N ILE A 28 -23.29 7.75 -14.89
CA ILE A 28 -23.36 6.35 -15.37
C ILE A 28 -23.23 6.24 -16.90
N SER A 29 -23.45 7.32 -17.63
CA SER A 29 -23.38 7.38 -19.11
C SER A 29 -22.10 6.83 -19.75
N PRO A 30 -20.90 6.86 -19.12
CA PRO A 30 -19.72 6.24 -19.70
C PRO A 30 -19.78 4.71 -19.83
N ILE A 31 -20.77 4.06 -19.18
CA ILE A 31 -20.89 2.59 -19.15
C ILE A 31 -21.77 2.02 -20.27
N GLY A 32 -22.55 2.88 -20.96
CA GLY A 32 -23.44 2.51 -22.06
C GLY A 32 -24.77 3.24 -22.05
N GLU A 33 -25.64 3.00 -23.05
CA GLU A 33 -27.00 3.56 -23.09
C GLU A 33 -27.86 2.99 -21.95
N ILE A 34 -28.40 3.86 -21.11
CA ILE A 34 -29.27 3.51 -19.98
C ILE A 34 -30.73 3.67 -20.41
N GLU A 35 -31.45 2.57 -20.57
CA GLU A 35 -32.87 2.58 -20.94
C GLU A 35 -33.75 3.10 -19.78
N SER A 36 -33.39 2.84 -18.53
CA SER A 36 -34.11 3.37 -17.36
C SER A 36 -33.27 3.37 -16.10
N CYS A 37 -33.43 4.39 -15.28
CA CYS A 37 -32.87 4.47 -13.94
C CYS A 37 -34.01 4.58 -12.93
N LYS A 38 -34.05 3.76 -11.89
CA LYS A 38 -35.05 3.81 -10.84
C LYS A 38 -34.34 3.98 -9.50
N ILE A 39 -34.65 5.10 -8.85
CA ILE A 39 -34.20 5.31 -7.47
C ILE A 39 -35.13 4.52 -6.55
N VAL A 40 -34.61 3.53 -5.86
CA VAL A 40 -35.33 2.78 -4.83
C VAL A 40 -34.91 3.37 -3.49
N THR A 41 -35.73 4.27 -2.96
CA THR A 41 -35.61 4.74 -1.58
C THR A 41 -36.42 3.83 -0.69
N ASP A 42 -35.81 2.83 -0.10
CA ASP A 42 -36.41 2.07 0.99
C ASP A 42 -36.33 2.87 2.29
N LEU A 43 -37.15 3.90 2.36
CA LEU A 43 -37.50 4.55 3.62
C LEU A 43 -38.79 3.93 4.15
N ASN A 44 -38.72 2.71 4.68
CA ASN A 44 -39.76 2.21 5.56
C ASN A 44 -39.66 2.90 6.91
N LYS A 45 -40.28 4.08 6.99
CA LYS A 45 -40.76 4.63 8.25
C LYS A 45 -42.02 3.88 8.65
N ASN A 46 -41.89 2.83 9.40
CA ASN A 46 -42.94 2.37 10.30
C ASN A 46 -42.55 2.76 11.72
N SER A 47 -43.20 3.84 12.19
CA SER A 47 -43.36 4.17 13.59
C SER A 47 -44.10 3.05 14.29
N ASN A 48 -43.42 2.37 15.20
CA ASN A 48 -43.87 1.72 16.45
C ASN A 48 -42.92 0.57 16.74
N ASP A 49 -41.88 0.89 17.51
CA ASP A 49 -41.28 -0.03 18.49
C ASP A 49 -40.14 0.68 19.19
N GLU A 50 -40.49 1.61 20.08
CA GLU A 50 -39.63 1.98 21.21
C GLU A 50 -39.62 0.80 22.18
N GLN A 51 -38.84 -0.21 21.94
CA GLN A 51 -38.37 -1.20 22.91
C GLN A 51 -37.62 -2.35 22.23
N LYS A 52 -36.56 -2.06 21.48
CA LYS A 52 -35.48 -3.03 21.15
C LYS A 52 -34.20 -2.33 20.72
N ALA A 53 -33.82 -1.31 21.45
CA ALA A 53 -32.48 -0.74 21.37
C ALA A 53 -31.54 -1.54 22.27
N ASN A 54 -31.21 -2.77 21.90
CA ASN A 54 -30.06 -3.51 22.40
C ASN A 54 -29.94 -4.82 21.61
N SER A 55 -29.44 -4.75 20.40
CA SER A 55 -28.65 -5.77 19.69
C SER A 55 -28.56 -5.36 18.21
N LEU A 56 -27.96 -4.22 17.90
CA LEU A 56 -27.29 -4.08 16.63
C LEU A 56 -25.98 -4.88 16.75
N SER A 57 -26.10 -6.19 16.60
CA SER A 57 -24.96 -7.00 16.21
C SER A 57 -24.57 -6.52 14.81
N LEU A 58 -23.60 -5.64 14.78
CA LEU A 58 -22.78 -5.42 13.58
C LEU A 58 -22.09 -6.77 13.30
N ASP A 59 -22.77 -7.64 12.54
CA ASP A 59 -22.14 -8.74 11.83
C ASP A 59 -21.22 -8.14 10.75
N LYS A 60 -20.20 -7.39 11.16
CA LYS A 60 -18.99 -7.23 10.39
C LYS A 60 -18.36 -8.63 10.39
N ASN A 61 -18.58 -9.38 9.31
CA ASN A 61 -17.91 -10.66 9.09
C ASN A 61 -16.40 -10.39 9.23
N ILE A 62 -15.89 -10.70 10.43
CA ILE A 62 -14.45 -10.62 10.72
C ILE A 62 -13.82 -11.69 9.84
N PRO A 63 -12.97 -11.35 8.84
CA PRO A 63 -12.37 -12.37 8.01
C PRO A 63 -11.49 -13.26 8.90
N GLU A 64 -11.88 -14.50 9.05
CA GLU A 64 -11.08 -15.50 9.72
C GLU A 64 -9.88 -15.87 8.82
N VAL A 65 -8.76 -16.28 9.43
CA VAL A 65 -7.55 -16.65 8.66
C VAL A 65 -7.82 -17.76 7.66
N GLU A 66 -8.77 -18.63 7.96
CA GLU A 66 -9.27 -19.70 7.09
C GLU A 66 -9.80 -19.18 5.74
N HIS A 67 -10.29 -17.95 5.70
CA HIS A 67 -10.75 -17.28 4.46
C HIS A 67 -9.63 -17.05 3.45
N PHE A 68 -8.38 -17.01 3.91
CA PHE A 68 -7.20 -16.77 3.09
C PHE A 68 -6.48 -18.07 2.66
N ILE A 69 -7.02 -19.22 3.05
CA ILE A 69 -6.49 -20.53 2.65
C ILE A 69 -7.02 -20.83 1.25
N ASN A 70 -6.13 -21.08 0.31
CA ASN A 70 -6.48 -21.43 -1.06
C ASN A 70 -6.80 -22.93 -1.24
N ASP A 71 -7.17 -23.32 -2.48
CA ASP A 71 -7.46 -24.70 -2.85
C ASP A 71 -6.29 -25.68 -2.62
N ALA A 72 -5.05 -25.19 -2.60
CA ALA A 72 -3.87 -25.97 -2.25
C ALA A 72 -3.67 -26.10 -0.74
N ASN A 73 -4.61 -25.65 0.08
CA ASN A 73 -4.54 -25.63 1.53
C ASN A 73 -3.37 -24.81 2.09
N LYS A 74 -3.01 -23.72 1.39
CA LYS A 74 -1.90 -22.81 1.70
C LYS A 74 -2.35 -21.35 1.70
N ILE A 75 -1.61 -20.53 2.43
CA ILE A 75 -1.72 -19.07 2.42
C ILE A 75 -0.52 -18.51 1.66
N TYR A 76 -0.76 -17.93 0.49
CA TYR A 76 0.26 -17.21 -0.28
C TYR A 76 0.23 -15.74 0.10
N PHE A 77 0.99 -15.39 1.14
CA PHE A 77 0.97 -14.05 1.74
C PHE A 77 1.25 -12.93 0.74
N GLY A 78 2.18 -13.15 -0.18
CA GLY A 78 2.55 -12.19 -1.21
C GLY A 78 1.43 -11.86 -2.20
N THR A 79 0.42 -12.72 -2.36
CA THR A 79 -0.70 -12.50 -3.30
C THR A 79 -1.90 -11.80 -2.65
N LEU A 80 -1.91 -11.69 -1.33
CA LEU A 80 -3.00 -11.05 -0.59
C LEU A 80 -2.99 -9.52 -0.79
N SER A 81 -4.16 -8.91 -0.71
CA SER A 81 -4.28 -7.46 -0.64
C SER A 81 -3.60 -6.91 0.62
N ILE A 82 -3.26 -5.62 0.64
CA ILE A 82 -2.64 -4.99 1.82
C ILE A 82 -3.54 -5.13 3.06
N GLU A 83 -4.85 -4.98 2.89
CA GLU A 83 -5.81 -5.12 3.99
C GLU A 83 -5.85 -6.56 4.51
N ASP A 84 -5.90 -7.55 3.61
CA ASP A 84 -5.89 -8.96 4.00
C ASP A 84 -4.59 -9.35 4.72
N ARG A 85 -3.44 -8.81 4.27
CA ARG A 85 -2.15 -9.00 4.95
C ARG A 85 -2.18 -8.49 6.39
N LYS A 86 -2.85 -7.35 6.67
CA LYS A 86 -3.02 -6.83 8.03
C LYS A 86 -3.78 -7.80 8.92
N TYR A 87 -4.89 -8.35 8.42
CA TYR A 87 -5.70 -9.31 9.17
C TYR A 87 -4.97 -10.63 9.44
N VAL A 88 -4.27 -11.16 8.43
CA VAL A 88 -3.45 -12.38 8.60
C VAL A 88 -2.35 -12.13 9.62
N ALA A 89 -1.59 -11.04 9.52
CA ALA A 89 -0.54 -10.69 10.47
C ALA A 89 -1.09 -10.54 11.91
N ALA A 90 -2.22 -9.84 12.09
CA ALA A 90 -2.87 -9.68 13.39
C ALA A 90 -3.28 -11.03 14.01
N SER A 91 -3.85 -11.93 13.20
CA SER A 91 -4.26 -13.27 13.65
C SER A 91 -3.06 -14.12 14.06
N ILE A 92 -1.93 -14.00 13.35
CA ILE A 92 -0.68 -14.68 13.67
C ILE A 92 -0.09 -14.17 14.99
N LEU A 93 0.00 -12.85 15.17
CA LEU A 93 0.48 -12.22 16.40
C LEU A 93 -0.40 -12.61 17.60
N LYS A 94 -1.73 -12.62 17.43
CA LYS A 94 -2.66 -13.11 18.45
C LYS A 94 -2.42 -14.56 18.80
N SER A 95 -2.39 -15.44 17.80
CA SER A 95 -2.29 -16.90 18.03
C SER A 95 -1.00 -17.28 18.72
N SER A 96 0.10 -16.61 18.40
CA SER A 96 1.39 -16.81 19.05
C SER A 96 1.45 -16.25 20.49
N SER A 97 0.58 -15.31 20.83
CA SER A 97 0.57 -14.63 22.13
C SER A 97 -0.45 -15.18 23.13
N ARG A 98 -1.12 -16.27 22.81
CA ARG A 98 -2.29 -16.79 23.54
C ARG A 98 -2.03 -17.00 25.05
N SER A 99 -0.89 -17.60 25.43
CA SER A 99 -0.54 -17.81 26.84
C SER A 99 -0.40 -16.50 27.62
N SER A 100 0.16 -15.48 26.98
CA SER A 100 0.35 -14.15 27.58
C SER A 100 -0.96 -13.36 27.65
N LEU A 101 -1.92 -13.61 26.75
CA LEU A 101 -3.22 -12.95 26.72
C LEU A 101 -4.15 -13.41 27.84
N GLN A 102 -4.04 -14.68 28.28
CA GLN A 102 -4.91 -15.22 29.32
C GLN A 102 -4.62 -14.65 30.70
N ASP A 103 -3.36 -14.30 30.97
CA ASP A 103 -2.89 -13.97 32.32
C ASP A 103 -2.57 -12.50 32.52
N ASN A 104 -2.63 -11.64 31.47
CA ASN A 104 -2.12 -10.27 31.56
C ASN A 104 -2.98 -9.27 30.76
N ALA A 105 -3.86 -8.55 31.46
CA ALA A 105 -4.68 -7.48 30.87
C ALA A 105 -3.83 -6.38 30.17
N ASN A 106 -2.68 -6.03 30.75
CA ASN A 106 -1.77 -5.03 30.16
C ASN A 106 -1.19 -5.52 28.80
N PHE A 107 -0.96 -6.83 28.66
CA PHE A 107 -0.54 -7.40 27.38
C PHE A 107 -1.62 -7.28 26.32
N LYS A 108 -2.89 -7.55 26.69
CA LYS A 108 -4.05 -7.38 25.79
C LYS A 108 -4.17 -5.94 25.29
N ASP A 109 -4.06 -4.97 26.19
CA ASP A 109 -4.16 -3.55 25.86
C ASP A 109 -3.02 -3.09 24.93
N LYS A 110 -1.80 -3.52 25.20
CA LYS A 110 -0.65 -3.23 24.33
C LYS A 110 -0.81 -3.85 22.93
N LEU A 111 -1.30 -5.09 22.84
CA LEU A 111 -1.53 -5.74 21.54
C LEU A 111 -2.63 -5.01 20.75
N ILE A 112 -3.74 -4.60 21.40
CA ILE A 112 -4.77 -3.76 20.77
C ILE A 112 -4.16 -2.47 20.25
N GLN A 113 -3.33 -1.79 21.05
CA GLN A 113 -2.66 -0.56 20.63
C GLN A 113 -1.72 -0.78 19.43
N THR A 114 -0.95 -1.85 19.42
CA THR A 114 -0.08 -2.18 18.29
C THR A 114 -0.91 -2.44 17.03
N LEU A 115 -1.97 -3.24 17.12
CA LEU A 115 -2.84 -3.54 15.97
C LEU A 115 -3.54 -2.28 15.44
N THR A 116 -4.04 -1.43 16.30
CA THR A 116 -4.75 -0.21 15.90
C THR A 116 -3.81 0.88 15.37
N LYS A 117 -2.68 1.14 16.04
CA LYS A 117 -1.78 2.24 15.68
C LYS A 117 -0.83 1.87 14.56
N LYS A 118 -0.24 0.67 14.60
CA LYS A 118 0.80 0.26 13.64
C LYS A 118 0.21 -0.42 12.40
N PHE A 119 -0.81 -1.24 12.57
CA PHE A 119 -1.46 -1.94 11.44
C PHE A 119 -2.68 -1.19 10.90
N GLU A 120 -3.11 -0.10 11.56
CA GLU A 120 -4.32 0.66 11.17
C GLU A 120 -5.57 -0.22 11.11
N ILE A 121 -5.64 -1.22 11.99
CA ILE A 121 -6.80 -2.08 12.15
C ILE A 121 -7.83 -1.37 13.01
N ASP A 122 -9.09 -1.46 12.64
CA ASP A 122 -10.20 -0.91 13.42
C ASP A 122 -10.19 -1.44 14.86
N SER A 123 -10.45 -0.57 15.85
CA SER A 123 -10.35 -0.94 17.25
C SER A 123 -11.39 -1.96 17.69
N GLU A 124 -12.61 -1.90 17.14
CA GLU A 124 -13.67 -2.87 17.43
C GLU A 124 -13.29 -4.24 16.89
N TYR A 125 -12.69 -4.26 15.67
CA TYR A 125 -12.15 -5.48 15.10
C TYR A 125 -11.00 -6.04 15.94
N ALA A 126 -10.04 -5.20 16.37
CA ALA A 126 -8.91 -5.66 17.18
C ALA A 126 -9.38 -6.27 18.51
N ILE A 127 -10.35 -5.64 19.19
CA ILE A 127 -10.96 -6.18 20.42
C ILE A 127 -11.66 -7.51 20.14
N SER A 128 -12.53 -7.56 19.14
CA SER A 128 -13.27 -8.75 18.75
C SER A 128 -12.34 -9.90 18.37
N LEU A 129 -11.26 -9.61 17.64
CA LEU A 129 -10.22 -10.58 17.32
C LEU A 129 -9.66 -11.23 18.58
N LEU A 130 -9.34 -10.43 19.62
CA LEU A 130 -8.75 -10.93 20.86
C LEU A 130 -9.74 -11.64 21.78
N GLU A 131 -11.04 -11.38 21.65
CA GLU A 131 -12.11 -12.02 22.43
C GLU A 131 -12.54 -13.39 21.86
N GLN A 132 -12.24 -13.66 20.60
CA GLN A 132 -12.54 -14.97 20.02
C GLN A 132 -11.73 -16.05 20.73
N GLU A 133 -12.44 -16.94 21.43
CA GLU A 133 -11.86 -18.19 21.92
C GLU A 133 -11.65 -19.12 20.72
N LYS A 134 -10.40 -19.45 20.42
CA LYS A 134 -10.08 -20.42 19.36
C LYS A 134 -9.42 -21.66 19.94
N ASP A 135 -9.62 -22.76 19.21
CA ASP A 135 -9.04 -24.05 19.44
C ASP A 135 -7.52 -23.96 19.74
N PRO A 136 -7.02 -24.68 20.77
CA PRO A 136 -5.59 -24.75 21.06
C PRO A 136 -4.72 -25.12 19.86
N ASP A 137 -5.24 -25.85 18.90
CA ASP A 137 -4.50 -26.35 17.74
C ASP A 137 -4.43 -25.35 16.56
N VAL A 138 -5.02 -24.14 16.70
CA VAL A 138 -5.02 -23.13 15.62
C VAL A 138 -3.59 -22.73 15.22
N LEU A 139 -2.66 -22.62 16.18
CA LEU A 139 -1.28 -22.24 15.88
C LEU A 139 -0.59 -23.28 14.98
N GLU A 140 -0.68 -24.56 15.32
CA GLU A 140 -0.09 -25.66 14.53
C GLU A 140 -0.79 -25.78 13.16
N THR A 141 -2.10 -25.62 13.14
CA THR A 141 -2.88 -25.57 11.89
C THR A 141 -2.36 -24.46 10.98
N LEU A 142 -2.25 -23.23 11.48
CA LEU A 142 -1.76 -22.07 10.72
C LEU A 142 -0.32 -22.25 10.26
N LYS A 143 0.56 -22.77 11.13
CA LYS A 143 1.96 -23.05 10.79
C LYS A 143 2.06 -23.95 9.57
N SER A 144 1.21 -24.96 9.46
CA SER A 144 1.18 -25.87 8.31
C SER A 144 0.74 -25.22 7.00
N LYS A 145 0.08 -24.04 7.04
CA LYS A 145 -0.46 -23.34 5.87
C LYS A 145 0.54 -22.42 5.18
N PHE A 146 1.62 -22.06 5.86
CA PHE A 146 2.64 -21.18 5.29
C PHE A 146 3.80 -21.96 4.71
N LEU A 147 4.33 -21.48 3.58
CA LEU A 147 5.64 -21.81 3.11
C LEU A 147 6.68 -20.87 3.76
N GLU A 148 7.94 -21.26 3.82
CA GLU A 148 8.99 -20.42 4.40
C GLU A 148 9.08 -19.04 3.74
N GLY A 149 8.97 -18.97 2.41
CA GLY A 149 8.95 -17.73 1.68
C GLY A 149 7.79 -16.79 2.05
N ASP A 150 6.60 -17.36 2.36
CA ASP A 150 5.44 -16.59 2.81
C ASP A 150 5.63 -16.09 4.24
N LEU A 151 6.26 -16.87 5.12
CA LEU A 151 6.65 -16.43 6.47
C LEU A 151 7.64 -15.27 6.41
N ILE A 152 8.66 -15.35 5.57
CA ILE A 152 9.63 -14.26 5.35
C ILE A 152 8.90 -12.99 4.90
N GLN A 153 7.99 -13.08 3.93
CA GLN A 153 7.21 -11.94 3.46
C GLN A 153 6.29 -11.37 4.55
N MET A 154 5.66 -12.23 5.34
CA MET A 154 4.78 -11.83 6.43
C MET A 154 5.55 -11.08 7.53
N TYR A 155 6.69 -11.62 8.01
CA TYR A 155 7.48 -10.94 9.04
C TYR A 155 8.16 -9.67 8.52
N THR A 156 8.53 -9.62 7.24
CA THR A 156 8.95 -8.37 6.57
C THR A 156 7.83 -7.32 6.61
N PHE A 157 6.59 -7.71 6.32
CA PHE A 157 5.43 -6.82 6.38
C PHE A 157 5.13 -6.36 7.82
N ILE A 158 5.23 -7.26 8.81
CA ILE A 158 5.05 -6.91 10.22
C ILE A 158 6.07 -5.84 10.63
N TRP A 159 7.36 -6.04 10.34
CA TRP A 159 8.40 -5.05 10.63
C TRP A 159 8.18 -3.73 9.87
N GLU A 160 7.79 -3.80 8.59
CA GLU A 160 7.44 -2.62 7.81
C GLU A 160 6.35 -1.79 8.52
N LYS A 161 5.28 -2.43 9.01
CA LYS A 161 4.18 -1.75 9.69
C LYS A 161 4.63 -1.15 11.03
N ILE A 162 5.33 -1.89 11.85
CA ILE A 162 5.84 -1.40 13.13
C ILE A 162 6.73 -0.17 12.92
N LEU A 163 7.71 -0.27 12.03
CA LEU A 163 8.74 0.73 11.82
C LEU A 163 8.25 1.94 11.00
N SER A 164 7.17 1.82 10.23
CA SER A 164 6.62 2.94 9.44
C SER A 164 5.97 4.02 10.29
N VAL A 165 5.43 3.67 11.46
CA VAL A 165 4.71 4.60 12.36
C VAL A 165 5.63 5.20 13.43
N GLY A 166 6.78 4.60 13.71
CA GLY A 166 7.71 5.08 14.73
C GLY A 166 8.89 4.13 14.90
N GLU A 167 9.52 4.17 16.06
CA GLU A 167 10.45 3.16 16.50
C GLU A 167 9.69 2.01 17.14
N GLU A 168 10.26 0.82 17.14
CA GLU A 168 9.76 -0.34 17.87
C GLU A 168 10.05 -0.19 19.37
N ASP A 169 9.15 -0.68 20.20
CA ASP A 169 9.36 -0.84 21.63
C ASP A 169 9.68 -2.30 22.02
N ASP A 170 10.14 -2.51 23.25
CA ASP A 170 10.52 -3.84 23.74
C ASP A 170 9.36 -4.85 23.64
N PHE A 171 8.11 -4.40 23.85
CA PHE A 171 6.93 -5.24 23.73
C PHE A 171 6.72 -5.71 22.29
N GLU A 172 6.88 -4.83 21.32
CA GLU A 172 6.71 -5.13 19.90
C GLU A 172 7.81 -6.08 19.41
N ILE A 173 9.05 -5.88 19.88
CA ILE A 173 10.18 -6.79 19.61
C ILE A 173 9.89 -8.19 20.14
N ASP A 174 9.57 -8.30 21.43
CA ASP A 174 9.28 -9.57 22.09
C ASP A 174 8.09 -10.29 21.43
N LEU A 175 7.04 -9.55 21.06
CA LEU A 175 5.87 -10.07 20.37
C LEU A 175 6.25 -10.73 19.04
N ILE A 176 7.07 -10.06 18.24
CA ILE A 176 7.48 -10.54 16.92
C ILE A 176 8.46 -11.72 17.05
N GLU A 177 9.46 -11.63 17.92
CA GLU A 177 10.43 -12.68 18.15
C GLU A 177 9.78 -13.97 18.64
N ASN A 178 8.91 -13.88 19.64
CA ASN A 178 8.15 -15.02 20.14
C ASN A 178 7.21 -15.63 19.08
N SER A 179 6.62 -14.78 18.26
CA SER A 179 5.77 -15.23 17.15
C SER A 179 6.59 -15.99 16.11
N ALA A 180 7.72 -15.42 15.68
CA ALA A 180 8.60 -16.03 14.68
C ALA A 180 9.17 -17.38 15.14
N GLU A 181 9.59 -17.49 16.40
CA GLU A 181 10.06 -18.73 17.00
C GLU A 181 8.99 -19.83 16.94
N LYS A 182 7.74 -19.50 17.35
CA LYS A 182 6.61 -20.45 17.32
C LYS A 182 6.29 -20.92 15.90
N PHE A 183 6.44 -20.05 14.90
CA PHE A 183 6.27 -20.41 13.49
C PHE A 183 7.49 -21.11 12.88
N GLY A 184 8.60 -21.23 13.63
CA GLY A 184 9.82 -21.94 13.22
C GLY A 184 10.69 -21.14 12.26
N LEU A 185 10.57 -19.80 12.25
CA LEU A 185 11.47 -18.94 11.49
C LEU A 185 12.80 -18.81 12.23
N GLU A 186 13.90 -19.08 11.54
CA GLU A 186 15.23 -18.95 12.11
C GLU A 186 15.56 -17.49 12.49
N LYS A 187 16.32 -17.31 13.56
CA LYS A 187 16.70 -15.98 14.06
C LYS A 187 17.41 -15.12 13.01
N GLN A 188 18.27 -15.74 12.19
CA GLN A 188 18.94 -15.03 11.09
C GLN A 188 17.94 -14.53 10.07
N SER A 189 17.01 -15.39 9.63
CA SER A 189 15.95 -15.02 8.69
C SER A 189 15.06 -13.90 9.26
N LEU A 190 14.75 -13.95 10.56
CA LEU A 190 13.99 -12.87 11.22
C LEU A 190 14.76 -11.54 11.20
N ASN A 191 16.06 -11.53 11.47
CA ASN A 191 16.90 -10.33 11.38
C ASN A 191 16.92 -9.76 9.95
N ASP A 192 16.99 -10.62 8.94
CA ASP A 192 16.94 -10.19 7.54
C ASP A 192 15.59 -9.60 7.19
N THR A 193 14.46 -10.17 7.70
CA THR A 193 13.13 -9.57 7.53
C THR A 193 13.04 -8.19 8.19
N LYS A 194 13.62 -8.00 9.36
CA LYS A 194 13.67 -6.70 10.06
C LYS A 194 14.44 -5.67 9.25
N LYS A 195 15.57 -6.05 8.67
CA LYS A 195 16.38 -5.15 7.82
C LYS A 195 15.59 -4.69 6.61
N ILE A 196 14.96 -5.62 5.87
CA ILE A 196 14.14 -5.31 4.69
C ILE A 196 12.92 -4.47 5.10
N GLY A 197 12.24 -4.84 6.18
CA GLY A 197 11.10 -4.11 6.72
C GLY A 197 11.43 -2.66 7.09
N ASN A 198 12.61 -2.42 7.67
CA ASN A 198 13.10 -1.07 7.96
C ASN A 198 13.34 -0.24 6.70
N GLU A 199 13.94 -0.82 5.67
CA GLU A 199 14.14 -0.14 4.39
C GLU A 199 12.80 0.22 3.74
N ARG A 200 11.83 -0.68 3.75
CA ARG A 200 10.46 -0.43 3.26
C ARG A 200 9.75 0.64 4.07
N ALA A 201 9.88 0.61 5.39
CA ALA A 201 9.32 1.62 6.29
C ALA A 201 9.87 3.03 6.00
N LYS A 202 11.16 3.16 5.67
CA LYS A 202 11.75 4.45 5.24
C LYS A 202 11.08 4.99 3.99
N ILE A 203 10.78 4.13 3.01
CA ILE A 203 10.05 4.53 1.80
C ILE A 203 8.64 5.00 2.16
N ILE A 204 7.92 4.27 3.01
CA ILE A 204 6.56 4.65 3.43
C ILE A 204 6.58 6.02 4.14
N LYS A 205 7.56 6.27 5.02
CA LYS A 205 7.75 7.58 5.67
C LYS A 205 8.01 8.69 4.65
N ALA A 206 8.87 8.44 3.65
CA ALA A 206 9.12 9.39 2.56
C ALA A 206 7.85 9.67 1.75
N ILE A 207 7.08 8.64 1.41
CA ILE A 207 5.78 8.78 0.74
C ILE A 207 4.84 9.68 1.57
N SER A 208 4.76 9.47 2.87
CA SER A 208 3.91 10.27 3.76
C SER A 208 4.32 11.76 3.77
N VAL A 209 5.62 12.06 3.72
CA VAL A 209 6.14 13.44 3.60
C VAL A 209 5.70 14.05 2.27
N ILE A 210 5.83 13.31 1.17
CA ILE A 210 5.44 13.74 -0.18
C ILE A 210 3.92 13.96 -0.25
N GLU A 211 3.12 13.04 0.29
CA GLU A 211 1.65 13.12 0.30
C GLU A 211 1.16 14.29 1.16
N ALA A 212 1.83 14.62 2.25
CA ALA A 212 1.48 15.76 3.08
C ALA A 212 1.58 17.10 2.34
N GLY A 213 2.42 17.19 1.29
CA GLY A 213 2.55 18.36 0.42
C GLY A 213 2.99 19.65 1.12
N LYS A 214 3.63 19.52 2.31
CA LYS A 214 4.06 20.67 3.13
C LYS A 214 5.42 21.22 2.73
N VAL A 215 6.16 20.47 1.91
CA VAL A 215 7.54 20.81 1.49
C VAL A 215 7.54 20.90 -0.03
N ALA A 216 8.12 21.95 -0.57
CA ALA A 216 8.34 22.08 -2.01
C ALA A 216 9.22 20.91 -2.52
N TYR A 217 8.90 20.37 -3.68
CA TYR A 217 9.54 19.13 -4.18
C TYR A 217 11.06 19.26 -4.36
N ASN A 218 11.53 20.43 -4.77
CA ASN A 218 12.97 20.71 -4.90
C ASN A 218 13.70 20.76 -3.55
N LYS A 219 12.97 20.97 -2.43
CA LYS A 219 13.52 21.00 -1.07
C LYS A 219 13.40 19.68 -0.31
N LEU A 220 12.82 18.66 -0.92
CA LEU A 220 12.83 17.31 -0.36
C LEU A 220 14.28 16.83 -0.20
N LYS A 221 14.52 15.98 0.81
CA LYS A 221 15.82 15.31 0.97
C LYS A 221 16.09 14.39 -0.21
N THR A 222 17.36 14.12 -0.48
CA THR A 222 17.80 13.24 -1.60
C THR A 222 17.03 11.92 -1.66
N PHE A 223 16.85 11.26 -0.51
CA PHE A 223 16.09 10.01 -0.46
C PHE A 223 14.61 10.20 -0.82
N GLU A 224 13.97 11.25 -0.29
CA GLU A 224 12.57 11.58 -0.58
C GLU A 224 12.37 11.95 -2.06
N LYS A 225 13.32 12.69 -2.66
CA LYS A 225 13.32 12.96 -4.11
C LYS A 225 13.43 11.66 -4.93
N THR A 226 14.30 10.73 -4.52
CA THR A 226 14.43 9.43 -5.19
C THR A 226 13.13 8.64 -5.12
N VAL A 227 12.47 8.62 -3.96
CA VAL A 227 11.15 7.98 -3.80
C VAL A 227 10.09 8.67 -4.66
N LEU A 228 10.08 10.01 -4.72
CA LEU A 228 9.17 10.76 -5.60
C LEU A 228 9.35 10.38 -7.07
N LEU A 229 10.58 10.36 -7.57
CA LEU A 229 10.88 9.94 -8.95
C LEU A 229 10.39 8.52 -9.22
N SER A 230 10.63 7.60 -8.28
CA SER A 230 10.20 6.20 -8.40
C SER A 230 8.68 6.07 -8.49
N LEU A 231 7.94 6.83 -7.67
CA LEU A 231 6.48 6.87 -7.71
C LEU A 231 5.97 7.44 -9.04
N MET A 232 6.58 8.51 -9.53
CA MET A 232 6.18 9.14 -10.80
C MET A 232 6.44 8.24 -11.99
N LEU A 233 7.59 7.56 -12.04
CA LEU A 233 7.89 6.58 -13.09
C LEU A 233 6.91 5.40 -13.04
N THR A 234 6.59 4.92 -11.83
CA THR A 234 5.57 3.87 -11.63
C THR A 234 4.21 4.29 -12.18
N GLU A 235 3.77 5.53 -11.93
CA GLU A 235 2.52 6.05 -12.49
C GLU A 235 2.56 6.21 -14.02
N CYS A 236 3.71 6.61 -14.56
CA CYS A 236 3.89 6.70 -16.03
C CYS A 236 3.77 5.33 -16.72
N SER A 237 4.12 4.26 -16.02
CA SER A 237 4.05 2.88 -16.52
C SER A 237 2.67 2.24 -16.33
N ARG A 238 1.75 2.88 -15.60
CA ARG A 238 0.40 2.34 -15.42
C ARG A 238 -0.49 2.67 -16.59
N ILE A 239 -1.08 1.63 -17.20
CA ILE A 239 -2.14 1.73 -18.22
C ILE A 239 -3.39 1.11 -17.58
N ASP A 240 -4.48 1.86 -17.51
CA ASP A 240 -5.74 1.43 -16.88
C ASP A 240 -5.55 0.88 -15.46
N GLY A 241 -4.63 1.51 -14.70
CA GLY A 241 -4.32 1.15 -13.31
C GLY A 241 -3.46 -0.10 -13.14
N LYS A 242 -2.99 -0.72 -14.23
CA LYS A 242 -2.12 -1.90 -14.23
C LYS A 242 -0.77 -1.58 -14.85
N ILE A 243 0.25 -2.29 -14.38
CA ILE A 243 1.60 -2.26 -14.95
C ILE A 243 1.78 -3.57 -15.71
N SER A 244 2.24 -3.50 -16.95
CA SER A 244 2.58 -4.70 -17.74
C SER A 244 3.80 -5.41 -17.15
N SER A 245 3.99 -6.70 -17.47
CA SER A 245 5.19 -7.45 -17.05
C SER A 245 6.48 -6.79 -17.55
N ASP A 246 6.45 -6.25 -18.76
CA ASP A 246 7.61 -5.62 -19.39
C ASP A 246 7.94 -4.27 -18.73
N ASP A 247 6.92 -3.44 -18.49
CA ASP A 247 7.09 -2.19 -17.75
C ASP A 247 7.54 -2.44 -16.30
N LEU A 248 7.06 -3.51 -15.68
CA LEU A 248 7.50 -3.90 -14.34
C LEU A 248 8.98 -4.30 -14.30
N ALA A 249 9.44 -5.05 -15.30
CA ALA A 249 10.85 -5.40 -15.43
C ALA A 249 11.71 -4.14 -15.65
N LEU A 250 11.25 -3.24 -16.52
CA LEU A 250 11.90 -1.97 -16.80
C LEU A 250 12.03 -1.08 -15.55
N LEU A 251 10.94 -0.91 -14.79
CA LEU A 251 10.97 -0.18 -13.52
C LEU A 251 11.93 -0.78 -12.52
N LYS A 252 11.96 -2.12 -12.41
CA LYS A 252 12.90 -2.82 -11.53
C LYS A 252 14.35 -2.51 -11.86
N ASN A 253 14.71 -2.52 -13.15
CA ASN A 253 16.06 -2.17 -13.59
C ASN A 253 16.40 -0.72 -13.23
N ILE A 254 15.55 0.25 -13.58
CA ILE A 254 15.77 1.66 -13.24
C ILE A 254 15.94 1.84 -11.74
N PHE A 255 15.10 1.20 -10.92
CA PHE A 255 15.17 1.36 -9.47
C PHE A 255 16.41 0.72 -8.87
N SER A 256 16.82 -0.49 -9.33
CA SER A 256 18.08 -1.11 -8.85
C SER A 256 19.28 -0.37 -9.34
N ASP A 257 19.37 -0.12 -10.63
CA ASP A 257 20.60 0.25 -11.31
C ASP A 257 20.87 1.73 -11.26
N GLN A 258 19.80 2.55 -11.37
CA GLN A 258 19.94 4.01 -11.40
C GLN A 258 19.63 4.65 -10.02
N PHE A 259 18.69 4.10 -9.26
CA PHE A 259 18.26 4.70 -8.00
C PHE A 259 18.79 4.00 -6.76
N ASN A 260 19.49 2.88 -6.93
CA ASN A 260 20.04 2.06 -5.85
C ASN A 260 18.96 1.63 -4.81
N ILE A 261 17.77 1.28 -5.31
CA ILE A 261 16.68 0.74 -4.51
C ILE A 261 16.68 -0.78 -4.66
N SER A 262 16.89 -1.51 -3.57
CA SER A 262 16.93 -2.99 -3.62
C SER A 262 15.59 -3.59 -4.08
N SER A 263 15.63 -4.71 -4.78
CA SER A 263 14.43 -5.38 -5.32
C SER A 263 13.41 -5.74 -4.25
N ASN A 264 13.86 -6.08 -3.04
CA ASN A 264 13.00 -6.41 -1.90
C ASN A 264 12.22 -5.19 -1.37
N VAL A 265 12.70 -3.99 -1.67
CA VAL A 265 12.14 -2.71 -1.20
C VAL A 265 11.27 -2.05 -2.27
N MET A 266 11.54 -2.32 -3.55
CA MET A 266 10.77 -1.77 -4.68
C MET A 266 9.28 -2.01 -4.59
N THR A 267 8.86 -3.16 -4.04
CA THR A 267 7.46 -3.50 -3.87
C THR A 267 6.70 -2.46 -3.05
N ALA A 268 7.34 -1.83 -2.07
CA ALA A 268 6.73 -0.76 -1.28
C ALA A 268 6.35 0.47 -2.13
N VAL A 269 7.10 0.75 -3.21
CA VAL A 269 6.80 1.82 -4.17
C VAL A 269 5.75 1.36 -5.19
N ILE A 270 5.94 0.17 -5.77
CA ILE A 270 5.11 -0.33 -6.88
C ILE A 270 3.69 -0.68 -6.41
N GLU A 271 3.55 -1.27 -5.23
CA GLU A 271 2.25 -1.65 -4.64
C GLU A 271 1.48 -0.45 -4.08
N LYS A 272 2.15 0.68 -3.83
CA LYS A 272 1.49 1.85 -3.29
C LYS A 272 0.43 2.37 -4.27
N LYS A 273 -0.82 2.26 -3.86
CA LYS A 273 -1.94 2.93 -4.52
C LYS A 273 -2.11 4.30 -3.87
N LEU A 274 -1.91 5.33 -4.64
CA LEU A 274 -2.12 6.70 -4.19
C LEU A 274 -3.59 7.08 -4.44
N ASN A 275 -4.20 7.80 -3.49
CA ASN A 275 -5.57 8.32 -3.64
C ASN A 275 -5.67 9.39 -4.74
N TYR A 276 -4.54 9.91 -5.21
CA TYR A 276 -4.42 10.88 -6.29
C TYR A 276 -3.08 10.68 -7.00
N SER A 277 -3.01 11.13 -8.26
CA SER A 277 -1.76 11.06 -9.00
C SER A 277 -0.75 12.05 -8.43
N ILE A 278 0.39 11.55 -7.94
CA ILE A 278 1.53 12.38 -7.53
C ILE A 278 2.06 13.15 -8.74
N THR A 279 2.10 12.51 -9.91
CA THR A 279 2.49 13.16 -11.17
C THR A 279 1.64 14.40 -11.42
N LYS A 280 0.31 14.30 -11.30
CA LYS A 280 -0.57 15.47 -11.47
C LYS A 280 -0.28 16.57 -10.46
N LYS A 281 0.06 16.24 -9.22
CA LYS A 281 0.45 17.26 -8.24
C LYS A 281 1.73 17.99 -8.66
N VAL A 282 2.73 17.27 -9.14
CA VAL A 282 3.99 17.87 -9.62
C VAL A 282 3.74 18.65 -10.91
N GLU A 283 2.91 18.14 -11.82
CA GLU A 283 2.52 18.85 -13.05
C GLU A 283 1.84 20.20 -12.75
N GLN A 284 1.10 20.30 -11.64
CA GLN A 284 0.42 21.52 -11.19
C GLN A 284 1.34 22.53 -10.47
N VAL A 285 2.62 22.19 -10.24
CA VAL A 285 3.58 23.14 -9.69
C VAL A 285 3.77 24.28 -10.70
N GLU A 286 3.41 25.50 -10.28
CA GLU A 286 3.50 26.68 -11.14
C GLU A 286 4.94 27.14 -11.38
N VAL A 287 5.85 26.78 -10.47
CA VAL A 287 7.26 27.21 -10.51
C VAL A 287 8.05 26.28 -11.43
N TYR A 288 8.27 26.72 -12.66
CA TYR A 288 9.07 26.00 -13.66
C TYR A 288 10.43 25.52 -13.10
N ARG A 289 11.12 26.35 -12.32
CA ARG A 289 12.42 26.00 -11.74
C ARG A 289 12.36 24.75 -10.85
N GLU A 290 11.28 24.55 -10.09
CA GLU A 290 11.14 23.34 -9.27
C GLU A 290 11.03 22.07 -10.12
N LYS A 291 10.33 22.13 -11.24
CA LYS A 291 10.21 21.00 -12.18
C LYS A 291 11.57 20.72 -12.83
N TYR A 292 12.27 21.76 -13.25
CA TYR A 292 13.57 21.64 -13.88
C TYR A 292 14.60 21.01 -12.92
N GLU A 293 14.64 21.43 -11.65
CA GLU A 293 15.51 20.85 -10.62
C GLU A 293 15.22 19.37 -10.34
N LEU A 294 13.96 18.91 -10.53
CA LEU A 294 13.64 17.49 -10.46
C LEU A 294 14.21 16.72 -11.66
N VAL A 295 14.20 17.33 -12.85
CA VAL A 295 14.82 16.74 -14.05
C VAL A 295 16.35 16.71 -13.92
N GLU A 296 16.97 17.78 -13.39
CA GLU A 296 18.41 17.79 -13.05
C GLU A 296 18.75 16.64 -12.08
N PHE A 297 17.96 16.49 -11.02
CA PHE A 297 18.16 15.41 -10.04
C PHE A 297 17.99 14.01 -10.65
N LEU A 298 17.04 13.82 -11.56
CA LEU A 298 16.92 12.58 -12.31
C LEU A 298 18.19 12.27 -13.11
N TRP A 299 18.70 13.27 -13.86
CA TRP A 299 19.93 13.10 -14.64
C TRP A 299 21.15 12.87 -13.75
N GLU A 300 21.23 13.52 -12.57
CA GLU A 300 22.27 13.24 -11.58
C GLU A 300 22.27 11.75 -11.16
N LYS A 301 21.09 11.17 -10.89
CA LYS A 301 20.97 9.76 -10.56
C LYS A 301 21.44 8.85 -11.69
N ILE A 302 21.01 9.16 -12.91
CA ILE A 302 21.36 8.39 -14.10
C ILE A 302 22.87 8.45 -14.40
N LEU A 303 23.44 9.65 -14.41
CA LEU A 303 24.84 9.86 -14.77
C LEU A 303 25.81 9.44 -13.66
N SER A 304 25.34 9.35 -12.41
CA SER A 304 26.13 8.85 -11.28
C SER A 304 26.08 7.32 -11.15
N SER A 305 25.24 6.65 -11.95
CA SER A 305 25.15 5.19 -11.98
C SER A 305 26.27 4.58 -12.81
N GLU A 306 26.74 3.38 -12.43
CA GLU A 306 27.67 2.61 -13.22
C GLU A 306 27.01 1.87 -14.40
N SER A 307 25.67 1.83 -14.39
CA SER A 307 24.88 1.11 -15.39
C SER A 307 24.45 2.04 -16.52
N GLU A 308 24.64 1.62 -17.76
CA GLU A 308 24.13 2.33 -18.93
C GLU A 308 22.61 2.22 -19.02
N ILE A 309 21.96 3.31 -19.41
CA ILE A 309 20.53 3.34 -19.70
C ILE A 309 20.26 2.79 -21.10
N ASN A 310 19.33 1.85 -21.20
CA ASN A 310 18.89 1.32 -22.48
C ASN A 310 17.78 2.18 -23.12
N ASP A 311 17.48 1.93 -24.40
CA ASP A 311 16.51 2.73 -25.20
C ASP A 311 15.09 2.70 -24.60
N ASN A 312 14.66 1.60 -23.99
CA ASN A 312 13.34 1.47 -23.41
C ASN A 312 13.23 2.28 -22.11
N GLU A 313 14.26 2.24 -21.28
CA GLU A 313 14.38 3.07 -20.06
C GLU A 313 14.40 4.56 -20.44
N MET A 314 15.17 4.92 -21.44
CA MET A 314 15.20 6.27 -21.96
C MET A 314 13.84 6.74 -22.47
N THR A 315 13.08 5.85 -23.11
CA THR A 315 11.73 6.16 -23.58
C THR A 315 10.78 6.46 -22.42
N LEU A 316 10.84 5.67 -21.33
CA LEU A 316 10.05 5.90 -20.13
C LEU A 316 10.42 7.23 -19.46
N ILE A 317 11.71 7.54 -19.37
CA ILE A 317 12.22 8.79 -18.81
C ILE A 317 11.72 9.99 -19.62
N ARG A 318 11.83 9.95 -20.94
CA ARG A 318 11.33 11.02 -21.82
C ARG A 318 9.82 11.22 -21.67
N LYS A 319 9.05 10.13 -21.55
CA LYS A 319 7.62 10.19 -21.31
C LYS A 319 7.31 10.91 -19.98
N TRP A 320 8.07 10.65 -18.92
CA TRP A 320 7.92 11.33 -17.65
C TRP A 320 8.29 12.81 -17.71
N VAL A 321 9.43 13.15 -18.32
CA VAL A 321 9.90 14.55 -18.46
C VAL A 321 8.87 15.41 -19.20
N ARG A 322 8.31 14.90 -20.30
CA ARG A 322 7.26 15.59 -21.07
C ARG A 322 5.99 15.85 -20.26
N ARG A 323 5.66 15.00 -19.29
CA ARG A 323 4.51 15.23 -18.38
C ARG A 323 4.74 16.39 -17.42
N LEU A 324 5.98 16.82 -17.22
CA LEU A 324 6.33 18.02 -16.46
C LEU A 324 6.31 19.30 -17.33
N ASP A 325 5.89 19.23 -18.57
CA ASP A 325 6.01 20.32 -19.55
C ASP A 325 7.46 20.77 -19.79
N ILE A 326 8.43 19.88 -19.62
CA ILE A 326 9.83 20.07 -19.96
C ILE A 326 10.06 19.45 -21.34
N SER A 327 10.56 20.24 -22.28
CA SER A 327 10.87 19.74 -23.63
C SER A 327 12.11 18.85 -23.64
N ASP A 328 12.25 18.04 -24.69
CA ASP A 328 13.44 17.18 -24.87
C ASP A 328 14.73 18.02 -24.96
N VAL A 329 14.66 19.24 -25.51
CA VAL A 329 15.81 20.17 -25.59
C VAL A 329 16.19 20.67 -24.19
N GLU A 330 15.25 21.06 -23.39
CA GLU A 330 15.46 21.49 -22.00
C GLU A 330 15.99 20.36 -21.13
N SER A 331 15.45 19.15 -21.28
CA SER A 331 15.93 17.96 -20.59
C SER A 331 17.37 17.61 -20.97
N GLU A 332 17.73 17.75 -22.25
CA GLU A 332 19.11 17.54 -22.70
C GLU A 332 20.04 18.68 -22.20
N GLY A 333 19.51 19.89 -22.03
CA GLY A 333 20.22 21.00 -21.36
C GLY A 333 20.54 20.65 -19.91
N ALA A 334 19.54 20.22 -19.15
CA ALA A 334 19.72 19.76 -17.76
C ALA A 334 20.73 18.61 -17.65
N ARG A 335 20.67 17.65 -18.57
CA ARG A 335 21.65 16.55 -18.61
C ARG A 335 23.09 17.08 -18.76
N ARG A 336 23.34 17.99 -19.70
CA ARG A 336 24.69 18.56 -19.94
C ARG A 336 25.19 19.36 -18.74
N GLU A 337 24.30 20.11 -18.08
CA GLU A 337 24.66 20.86 -16.86
C GLU A 337 25.10 19.90 -15.75
N VAL A 338 24.35 18.80 -15.54
CA VAL A 338 24.70 17.77 -14.55
C VAL A 338 26.03 17.09 -14.94
N GLU A 339 26.19 16.69 -16.21
CA GLU A 339 27.41 16.05 -16.70
C GLU A 339 28.65 16.92 -16.49
N ALA A 340 28.53 18.23 -16.74
CA ALA A 340 29.62 19.20 -16.49
C ALA A 340 29.93 19.35 -14.98
N ASN A 341 28.94 19.22 -14.12
CA ASN A 341 29.11 19.29 -12.67
C ASN A 341 29.76 18.02 -12.09
N LEU A 342 29.50 16.86 -12.69
CA LEU A 342 30.08 15.58 -12.27
C LEU A 342 31.51 15.37 -12.77
N ASN A 343 31.89 16.03 -13.91
CA ASN A 343 33.20 15.96 -14.53
C ASN A 343 33.78 17.35 -14.72
N PRO A 344 34.15 18.07 -13.64
CA PRO A 344 34.63 19.43 -13.69
C PRO A 344 36.02 19.58 -14.35
#